data_a0777927dc96d68b10725044ca610d40
#
_entry.id   a0777927dc96d68b10725044ca610d40
#
_cell.length_a   1.000
_cell.length_b   1.000
_cell.length_c   1.000
_cell.angle_alpha   90.00
_cell.angle_beta   90.00
_cell.angle_gamma   90.00
#
_symmetry.space_group_name_H-M   'P 1'
#
loop_
_entity.id
_entity.type
_entity.pdbx_description
1 polymer ?
#
loop_
_entity_poly.entity_id
_entity_poly.type
_entity_poly.pdbx_seq_one_letter_code
_entity_poly.pdbx_strand_id
1 'polypeptide(L)'
;MLDRIPKSRREEAKELLRKIPSSESEAEAVKARDRFIKWCRLQAFEAAGQILLEDWARMVTFYSYPKEHWQHLRTTNPVESPFAAVRLRTNAAKRYKKVENATVVIWKMLLVAEKRFRRLRSPHLCIEVAAGTKYNDGIKNIERAAA
;
A
#
# COMPACT_ATOMS: atom_id res chain seq x y z
N MET A 1 2.35 5.87 -13.52
CA MET A 1 3.83 5.85 -13.61
C MET A 1 4.33 4.90 -14.70
N LEU A 2 4.12 3.57 -14.62
CA LEU A 2 4.57 2.61 -15.66
C LEU A 2 3.99 2.87 -17.06
N ASP A 3 2.84 3.51 -17.17
CA ASP A 3 2.25 3.89 -18.47
C ASP A 3 3.05 4.97 -19.23
N ARG A 4 3.93 5.66 -18.52
CA ARG A 4 4.88 6.64 -19.11
C ARG A 4 6.20 6.00 -19.57
N ILE A 5 6.31 4.66 -19.45
CA ILE A 5 7.51 3.89 -19.81
C ILE A 5 7.13 2.91 -20.91
N PRO A 6 7.91 2.81 -22.00
CA PRO A 6 7.69 1.85 -23.09
C PRO A 6 7.62 0.41 -22.56
N LYS A 7 6.79 -0.42 -23.19
CA LYS A 7 6.57 -1.81 -22.74
C LYS A 7 7.87 -2.61 -22.61
N SER A 8 8.82 -2.40 -23.53
CA SER A 8 10.12 -3.07 -23.54
C SER A 8 11.01 -2.77 -22.32
N ARG A 9 10.80 -1.63 -21.65
CA ARG A 9 11.60 -1.21 -20.48
C ARG A 9 10.87 -1.35 -19.14
N ARG A 10 9.60 -1.78 -19.17
CA ARG A 10 8.77 -1.88 -17.96
C ARG A 10 9.26 -2.90 -16.95
N GLU A 11 9.85 -4.01 -17.38
CA GLU A 11 10.34 -5.02 -16.44
C GLU A 11 11.55 -4.48 -15.65
N GLU A 12 12.47 -3.81 -16.29
CA GLU A 12 13.61 -3.14 -15.63
C GLU A 12 13.12 -2.06 -14.64
N ALA A 13 12.14 -1.25 -15.05
CA ALA A 13 11.52 -0.27 -14.18
C ALA A 13 10.86 -0.91 -12.95
N LYS A 14 10.14 -2.03 -13.13
CA LYS A 14 9.50 -2.77 -12.02
C LYS A 14 10.52 -3.32 -11.04
N GLU A 15 11.65 -3.84 -11.52
CA GLU A 15 12.70 -4.35 -10.65
C GLU A 15 13.28 -3.25 -9.75
N LEU A 16 13.52 -2.06 -10.32
CA LEU A 16 13.97 -0.91 -9.54
C LEU A 16 12.93 -0.45 -8.52
N LEU A 17 11.65 -0.38 -8.94
CA LEU A 17 10.55 0.05 -8.09
C LEU A 17 10.25 -0.93 -6.94
N ARG A 18 10.38 -2.25 -7.18
CA ARG A 18 10.18 -3.27 -6.13
C ARG A 18 11.15 -3.13 -4.97
N LYS A 19 12.33 -2.54 -5.19
CA LYS A 19 13.32 -2.31 -4.13
C LYS A 19 12.87 -1.26 -3.12
N ILE A 20 12.01 -0.32 -3.52
CA ILE A 20 11.52 0.74 -2.62
C ILE A 20 10.70 0.15 -1.45
N PRO A 21 9.59 -0.57 -1.68
CA PRO A 21 8.81 -1.11 -0.57
C PRO A 21 9.49 -2.27 0.14
N SER A 22 10.52 -2.90 -0.43
CA SER A 22 11.27 -3.97 0.23
C SER A 22 12.41 -3.48 1.12
N SER A 23 12.71 -2.18 1.12
CA SER A 23 13.75 -1.58 1.95
C SER A 23 13.41 -1.72 3.44
N GLU A 24 14.44 -1.89 4.27
CA GLU A 24 14.26 -2.08 5.73
C GLU A 24 14.16 -0.76 6.50
N SER A 25 14.56 0.36 5.87
CA SER A 25 14.46 1.70 6.43
C SER A 25 14.03 2.71 5.37
N GLU A 26 13.50 3.84 5.82
CA GLU A 26 13.16 4.95 4.93
C GLU A 26 14.40 5.49 4.20
N ALA A 27 15.55 5.53 4.86
CA ALA A 27 16.82 5.96 4.27
C ALA A 27 17.25 5.06 3.10
N GLU A 28 17.04 3.74 3.20
CA GLU A 28 17.30 2.82 2.10
C GLU A 28 16.30 2.98 0.96
N ALA A 29 15.03 3.21 1.30
CA ALA A 29 13.98 3.48 0.32
C ALA A 29 14.28 4.75 -0.49
N VAL A 30 14.79 5.80 0.16
CA VAL A 30 15.26 7.03 -0.50
C VAL A 30 16.39 6.71 -1.51
N LYS A 31 17.37 5.90 -1.13
CA LYS A 31 18.43 5.47 -2.05
C LYS A 31 17.89 4.68 -3.23
N ALA A 32 16.90 3.81 -3.00
CA ALA A 32 16.25 3.05 -4.07
C ALA A 32 15.45 3.96 -5.01
N ARG A 33 14.72 4.94 -4.46
CA ARG A 33 14.04 5.99 -5.23
C ARG A 33 15.00 6.75 -6.12
N ASP A 34 16.11 7.23 -5.55
CA ASP A 34 17.08 8.06 -6.28
C ASP A 34 17.75 7.27 -7.42
N ARG A 35 17.98 5.96 -7.23
CA ARG A 35 18.42 5.07 -8.32
C ARG A 35 17.40 4.99 -9.44
N PHE A 36 16.11 4.85 -9.12
CA PHE A 36 15.05 4.84 -10.11
C PHE A 36 14.96 6.17 -10.87
N ILE A 37 15.02 7.30 -10.14
CA ILE A 37 14.97 8.64 -10.76
C ILE A 37 16.17 8.85 -11.69
N LYS A 38 17.38 8.43 -11.25
CA LYS A 38 18.58 8.49 -12.09
C LYS A 38 18.41 7.66 -13.36
N TRP A 39 17.87 6.46 -13.22
CA TRP A 39 17.55 5.60 -14.37
C TRP A 39 16.53 6.26 -15.31
N CYS A 40 15.46 6.84 -14.80
CA CYS A 40 14.48 7.57 -15.60
C CYS A 40 15.11 8.72 -16.40
N ARG A 41 16.00 9.50 -15.78
CA ARG A 41 16.70 10.60 -16.47
C ARG A 41 17.59 10.09 -17.59
N LEU A 42 18.34 9.01 -17.36
CA LEU A 42 19.21 8.41 -18.38
C LEU A 42 18.44 7.82 -19.57
N GLN A 43 17.18 7.46 -19.38
CA GLN A 43 16.32 6.88 -20.42
C GLN A 43 15.33 7.88 -21.00
N ALA A 44 15.39 9.17 -20.62
CA ALA A 44 14.44 10.22 -21.02
C ALA A 44 12.98 9.91 -20.58
N PHE A 45 12.79 9.33 -19.38
CA PHE A 45 11.49 9.02 -18.79
C PHE A 45 11.19 9.92 -17.58
N GLU A 46 11.54 11.21 -17.65
CA GLU A 46 11.45 12.17 -16.54
C GLU A 46 10.05 12.22 -15.93
N ALA A 47 9.00 12.15 -16.77
CA ALA A 47 7.61 12.14 -16.31
C ALA A 47 7.30 10.98 -15.36
N ALA A 48 7.94 9.81 -15.54
CA ALA A 48 7.76 8.68 -14.63
C ALA A 48 8.47 8.92 -13.28
N GLY A 49 9.65 9.53 -13.30
CA GLY A 49 10.38 9.92 -12.09
C GLY A 49 9.64 11.00 -11.30
N GLN A 50 9.03 11.96 -11.98
CA GLN A 50 8.27 13.04 -11.35
C GLN A 50 7.05 12.51 -10.59
N ILE A 51 6.28 11.59 -11.16
CA ILE A 51 5.13 10.96 -10.49
C ILE A 51 5.59 10.27 -9.19
N LEU A 52 6.75 9.60 -9.19
CA LEU A 52 7.28 8.98 -7.99
C LEU A 52 7.60 9.99 -6.89
N LEU A 53 8.14 11.16 -7.27
CA LEU A 53 8.45 12.23 -6.31
C LEU A 53 7.17 12.83 -5.71
N GLU A 54 6.16 13.06 -6.51
CA GLU A 54 4.86 13.61 -6.08
C GLU A 54 4.15 12.70 -5.08
N ASP A 55 4.20 11.38 -5.29
CA ASP A 55 3.57 10.40 -4.43
C ASP A 55 4.47 9.90 -3.27
N TRP A 56 5.72 10.39 -3.18
CA TRP A 56 6.73 9.85 -2.27
C TRP A 56 6.28 9.78 -0.82
N ALA A 57 5.76 10.88 -0.28
CA ALA A 57 5.33 10.96 1.11
C ALA A 57 4.28 9.90 1.46
N ARG A 58 3.36 9.60 0.51
CA ARG A 58 2.35 8.55 0.69
C ARG A 58 2.97 7.16 0.65
N MET A 59 3.93 6.93 -0.21
CA MET A 59 4.58 5.62 -0.39
C MET A 59 5.39 5.19 0.82
N VAL A 60 5.99 6.13 1.55
CA VAL A 60 6.85 5.85 2.71
C VAL A 60 6.12 5.94 4.06
N THR A 61 4.85 6.30 4.07
CA THR A 61 4.05 6.46 5.30
C THR A 61 4.11 5.24 6.23
N PHE A 62 4.25 4.03 5.68
CA PHE A 62 4.29 2.81 6.48
C PHE A 62 5.49 2.71 7.43
N TYR A 63 6.60 3.43 7.17
CA TYR A 63 7.75 3.49 8.08
C TYR A 63 7.42 4.13 9.43
N SER A 64 6.36 4.95 9.47
CA SER A 64 5.84 5.57 10.70
C SER A 64 4.91 4.65 11.50
N TYR A 65 4.83 3.36 11.17
CA TYR A 65 4.01 2.36 11.85
C TYR A 65 4.85 1.18 12.32
N PRO A 66 4.35 0.35 13.28
CA PRO A 66 5.05 -0.85 13.74
C PRO A 66 5.50 -1.75 12.57
N LYS A 67 6.71 -2.28 12.64
CA LYS A 67 7.29 -3.13 11.57
C LYS A 67 6.42 -4.35 11.26
N GLU A 68 5.72 -4.88 12.25
CA GLU A 68 4.79 -5.99 12.13
C GLU A 68 3.58 -5.68 11.22
N HIS A 69 3.19 -4.42 11.15
CA HIS A 69 2.08 -3.97 10.32
C HIS A 69 2.47 -3.70 8.86
N TRP A 70 3.76 -3.54 8.55
CA TRP A 70 4.24 -3.15 7.23
C TRP A 70 3.74 -4.05 6.10
N GLN A 71 3.67 -5.36 6.34
CA GLN A 71 3.17 -6.30 5.33
C GLN A 71 1.72 -6.03 4.89
N HIS A 72 0.93 -5.37 5.74
CA HIS A 72 -0.45 -4.99 5.46
C HIS A 72 -0.55 -3.58 4.87
N LEU A 73 0.39 -2.69 5.20
CA LEU A 73 0.40 -1.30 4.78
C LEU A 73 1.08 -1.07 3.42
N ARG A 74 2.02 -1.95 3.04
CA ARG A 74 2.75 -1.89 1.75
C ARG A 74 1.91 -2.29 0.54
N THR A 75 0.71 -2.82 0.73
CA THR A 75 -0.12 -3.38 -0.33
C THR A 75 -1.59 -3.09 -0.10
N THR A 76 -2.34 -2.97 -1.17
CA THR A 76 -3.80 -2.85 -1.17
C THR A 76 -4.52 -4.21 -1.08
N ASN A 77 -3.79 -5.32 -1.13
CA ASN A 77 -4.35 -6.68 -1.10
C ASN A 77 -5.35 -6.94 0.04
N PRO A 78 -5.15 -6.45 1.28
CA PRO A 78 -6.11 -6.65 2.35
C PRO A 78 -7.48 -6.04 2.04
N VAL A 79 -7.52 -4.91 1.31
CA VAL A 79 -8.75 -4.25 0.88
C VAL A 79 -9.30 -4.86 -0.40
N GLU A 80 -8.43 -5.24 -1.34
CA GLU A 80 -8.83 -5.82 -2.63
C GLU A 80 -9.47 -7.20 -2.49
N SER A 81 -9.01 -8.01 -1.54
CA SER A 81 -9.49 -9.38 -1.34
C SER A 81 -11.00 -9.48 -1.11
N PRO A 82 -11.61 -8.73 -0.16
CA PRO A 82 -13.08 -8.73 0.01
C PRO A 82 -13.82 -8.25 -1.23
N PHE A 83 -13.30 -7.21 -1.90
CA PHE A 83 -13.92 -6.68 -3.11
C PHE A 83 -13.82 -7.62 -4.33
N ALA A 84 -12.87 -8.56 -4.35
CA ALA A 84 -12.84 -9.58 -5.39
C ALA A 84 -14.10 -10.48 -5.34
N ALA A 85 -14.53 -10.90 -4.15
CA ALA A 85 -15.74 -11.68 -3.96
C ALA A 85 -17.01 -10.87 -4.31
N VAL A 86 -17.03 -9.58 -3.93
CA VAL A 86 -18.12 -8.66 -4.30
C VAL A 86 -18.19 -8.52 -5.82
N ARG A 87 -17.07 -8.24 -6.51
CA ARG A 87 -17.03 -8.13 -7.98
C ARG A 87 -17.51 -9.40 -8.67
N LEU A 88 -17.07 -10.57 -8.21
CA LEU A 88 -17.50 -11.85 -8.79
C LEU A 88 -19.03 -11.99 -8.73
N ARG A 89 -19.64 -11.69 -7.59
CA ARG A 89 -21.09 -11.81 -7.40
C ARG A 89 -21.87 -10.75 -8.17
N THR A 90 -21.42 -9.51 -8.16
CA THR A 90 -22.09 -8.41 -8.87
C THR A 90 -21.98 -8.57 -10.39
N ASN A 91 -20.86 -9.08 -10.91
CA ASN A 91 -20.71 -9.39 -12.33
C ASN A 91 -21.65 -10.53 -12.78
N ALA A 92 -21.86 -11.55 -11.93
CA ALA A 92 -22.81 -12.63 -12.23
C ALA A 92 -24.25 -12.12 -12.34
N ALA A 93 -24.63 -11.10 -11.56
CA ALA A 93 -25.96 -10.47 -11.62
C ALA A 93 -26.13 -9.53 -12.84
N LYS A 94 -25.03 -9.20 -13.55
CA LYS A 94 -24.95 -8.30 -14.70
C LYS A 94 -25.41 -6.86 -14.41
N ARG A 95 -26.62 -6.68 -13.88
CA ARG A 95 -27.18 -5.37 -13.49
C ARG A 95 -28.25 -5.52 -12.40
N TYR A 96 -28.45 -4.44 -11.67
CA TYR A 96 -29.52 -4.32 -10.67
C TYR A 96 -30.56 -3.30 -11.14
N LYS A 97 -31.84 -3.62 -10.95
CA LYS A 97 -32.94 -2.70 -11.30
C LYS A 97 -33.01 -1.48 -10.38
N LYS A 98 -32.59 -1.65 -9.11
CA LYS A 98 -32.57 -0.60 -8.08
C LYS A 98 -31.23 -0.59 -7.39
N VAL A 99 -30.76 0.61 -7.00
CA VAL A 99 -29.49 0.82 -6.30
C VAL A 99 -29.49 0.12 -4.93
N GLU A 100 -30.62 0.15 -4.23
CA GLU A 100 -30.80 -0.48 -2.92
C GLU A 100 -30.48 -1.98 -2.98
N ASN A 101 -30.93 -2.66 -4.02
CA ASN A 101 -30.67 -4.09 -4.21
C ASN A 101 -29.17 -4.37 -4.38
N ALA A 102 -28.47 -3.51 -5.12
CA ALA A 102 -27.01 -3.60 -5.26
C ALA A 102 -26.31 -3.39 -3.90
N THR A 103 -26.71 -2.38 -3.15
CA THR A 103 -26.18 -2.06 -1.83
C THR A 103 -26.33 -3.23 -0.86
N VAL A 104 -27.54 -3.83 -0.79
CA VAL A 104 -27.79 -5.00 0.08
C VAL A 104 -26.91 -6.18 -0.29
N VAL A 105 -26.73 -6.47 -1.59
CA VAL A 105 -25.87 -7.57 -2.04
C VAL A 105 -24.41 -7.30 -1.67
N ILE A 106 -23.90 -6.09 -1.92
CA ILE A 106 -22.54 -5.70 -1.57
C ILE A 106 -22.33 -5.84 -0.06
N TRP A 107 -23.22 -5.27 0.74
CA TRP A 107 -23.16 -5.36 2.20
C TRP A 107 -23.13 -6.82 2.68
N LYS A 108 -24.04 -7.66 2.17
CA LYS A 108 -24.08 -9.07 2.55
C LYS A 108 -22.80 -9.82 2.16
N MET A 109 -22.22 -9.51 1.01
CA MET A 109 -20.94 -10.09 0.58
C MET A 109 -19.77 -9.66 1.47
N LEU A 110 -19.77 -8.41 1.93
CA LEU A 110 -18.75 -7.93 2.87
C LEU A 110 -18.87 -8.62 4.23
N LEU A 111 -20.08 -8.84 4.75
CA LEU A 111 -20.30 -9.62 5.98
C LEU A 111 -19.83 -11.09 5.84
N VAL A 112 -19.95 -11.68 4.66
CA VAL A 112 -19.42 -13.03 4.40
C VAL A 112 -17.90 -12.99 4.35
N ALA A 113 -17.31 -11.95 3.73
CA ALA A 113 -15.87 -11.77 3.68
C ALA A 113 -15.26 -11.54 5.07
N GLU A 114 -15.95 -10.79 5.95
CA GLU A 114 -15.52 -10.52 7.33
C GLU A 114 -15.22 -11.81 8.10
N LYS A 115 -16.03 -12.84 7.95
CA LYS A 115 -15.84 -14.15 8.62
C LYS A 115 -14.56 -14.88 8.18
N ARG A 116 -14.01 -14.52 7.02
CA ARG A 116 -12.82 -15.12 6.41
C ARG A 116 -11.61 -14.20 6.43
N PHE A 117 -11.76 -13.00 6.98
CA PHE A 117 -10.68 -12.02 7.05
C PHE A 117 -9.53 -12.58 7.88
N ARG A 118 -8.32 -12.49 7.35
CA ARG A 118 -7.12 -12.84 8.11
C ARG A 118 -6.93 -11.81 9.22
N ARG A 119 -6.56 -12.27 10.40
CA ARG A 119 -6.25 -11.38 11.51
C ARG A 119 -5.03 -10.52 11.17
N LEU A 120 -5.08 -9.27 11.60
CA LEU A 120 -3.93 -8.39 11.55
C LEU A 120 -2.79 -9.00 12.39
N ARG A 121 -1.57 -8.93 11.89
CA ARG A 121 -0.40 -9.34 12.67
C ARG A 121 -0.20 -8.36 13.81
N SER A 122 0.09 -8.87 15.02
CA SER A 122 0.29 -8.05 16.24
C SER A 122 -0.85 -7.04 16.49
N PRO A 123 -2.12 -7.47 16.60
CA PRO A 123 -3.27 -6.58 16.69
C PRO A 123 -3.25 -5.69 17.94
N HIS A 124 -2.54 -6.10 19.01
CA HIS A 124 -2.37 -5.30 20.22
C HIS A 124 -1.66 -3.96 19.96
N LEU A 125 -0.78 -3.89 18.96
CA LEU A 125 -0.11 -2.64 18.58
C LEU A 125 -1.06 -1.61 17.98
N CYS A 126 -2.26 -2.01 17.52
CA CYS A 126 -3.27 -1.06 17.07
C CYS A 126 -3.71 -0.09 18.17
N ILE A 127 -3.70 -0.53 19.43
CA ILE A 127 -4.03 0.31 20.59
C ILE A 127 -2.99 1.42 20.73
N GLU A 128 -1.71 1.08 20.61
CA GLU A 128 -0.62 2.06 20.66
C GLU A 128 -0.67 3.05 19.50
N VAL A 129 -0.92 2.55 18.29
CA VAL A 129 -1.08 3.40 17.10
C VAL A 129 -2.28 4.35 17.26
N ALA A 130 -3.42 3.86 17.76
CA ALA A 130 -4.60 4.66 18.02
C ALA A 130 -4.38 5.70 19.14
N ALA A 131 -3.53 5.39 20.11
CA ALA A 131 -3.10 6.32 21.15
C ALA A 131 -2.08 7.38 20.66
N GLY A 132 -1.70 7.36 19.37
CA GLY A 132 -0.79 8.34 18.78
C GLY A 132 0.69 8.04 19.00
N THR A 133 1.05 6.83 19.43
CA THR A 133 2.45 6.42 19.57
C THR A 133 3.18 6.55 18.24
N LYS A 134 4.31 7.26 18.25
CA LYS A 134 5.14 7.48 17.06
C LYS A 134 6.14 6.35 16.89
N TYR A 135 6.35 5.97 15.64
CA TYR A 135 7.35 4.98 15.23
C TYR A 135 8.29 5.62 14.20
N ASN A 136 9.52 5.17 14.19
CA ASN A 136 10.53 5.49 13.17
C ASN A 136 11.13 4.19 12.67
N ASP A 137 11.07 3.95 11.37
CA ASP A 137 11.50 2.68 10.75
C ASP A 137 10.92 1.44 11.45
N GLY A 138 9.67 1.55 11.90
CA GLY A 138 8.96 0.47 12.59
C GLY A 138 9.32 0.28 14.07
N ILE A 139 10.23 1.09 14.61
CA ILE A 139 10.66 1.07 16.00
C ILE A 139 9.93 2.17 16.77
N LYS A 140 9.38 1.80 17.93
CA LYS A 140 8.67 2.71 18.80
C LYS A 140 9.63 3.81 19.32
N ASN A 141 9.25 5.09 19.11
CA ASN A 141 9.94 6.20 19.72
C ASN A 141 9.61 6.23 21.21
N ILE A 142 10.56 5.81 22.05
CA ILE A 142 10.48 6.00 23.49
C ILE A 142 10.93 7.44 23.73
N GLU A 143 10.01 8.41 23.84
CA GLU A 143 10.32 9.69 24.42
C GLU A 143 10.80 9.38 25.84
N ARG A 144 12.11 9.57 26.11
CA ARG A 144 12.59 9.62 27.48
C ARG A 144 11.86 10.80 28.12
N ALA A 145 10.93 10.50 29.02
CA ALA A 145 10.39 11.52 29.92
C ALA A 145 11.61 12.21 30.53
N ALA A 146 11.79 13.48 30.18
CA ALA A 146 12.79 14.31 30.83
C ALA A 146 12.41 14.36 32.31
N ALA A 147 13.25 13.74 33.12
CA ALA A 147 13.18 13.84 34.59
C ALA A 147 13.54 15.25 35.03
#